data_186cdb6faf7373c8a9c146b5ec50953a
#
_entry.id   186cdb6faf7373c8a9c146b5ec50953a
#
_cell.length_a   1.000
_cell.length_b   1.000
_cell.length_c   1.000
_cell.angle_alpha   90.00
_cell.angle_beta   90.00
_cell.angle_gamma   90.00
#
_symmetry.space_group_name_H-M   'P 1'
#
loop_
_entity.id
_entity.type
_entity.pdbx_description
1 polymer ?
#
loop_
_entity_poly.entity_id
_entity_poly.type
_entity_poly.pdbx_seq_one_letter_code
_entity_poly.pdbx_strand_id
1 'polypeptide(L)'
;MNGYAHQNYAASLMEFGALHELSRSGGWVLKRKIPGFPHYDAMGCYPLFACQNWSHISCDLDDIAKDVVTLSLVTDPFGNYTRPFLQNCFDRVFTFKEHFIVDLNLPVKDVVTKHHRYYARKSLQDVSVECCTDPVQFTDEWVELYGNLIKRYHLRGIKSFSPKAFALQLSVPGIVMFRACAGDVVVGAHLWYHQGEVGYSHLLALTPHGYDLMASYALYWSALDYFAGKVHWLDLGGAAGIGVDSTSGLDSFKKGWSTGTKTAYFCGRIFDHAHYR
;
A
#
# COMPACT_ATOMS: atom_id res chain seq x y z
N MET A 1 12.64 11.43 0.05
CA MET A 1 11.89 10.16 -0.08
C MET A 1 10.42 10.44 0.08
N ASN A 2 9.57 9.74 -0.66
CA ASN A 2 8.12 9.87 -0.61
C ASN A 2 7.48 8.49 -0.39
N GLY A 3 6.20 8.45 -0.01
CA GLY A 3 5.42 7.23 0.06
C GLY A 3 5.98 6.17 1.03
N TYR A 4 5.93 4.90 0.62
CA TYR A 4 6.33 3.76 1.46
C TYR A 4 7.81 3.72 1.87
N ALA A 5 8.69 4.38 1.13
CA ALA A 5 10.11 4.48 1.49
C ALA A 5 10.42 5.59 2.50
N HIS A 6 9.43 6.42 2.89
CA HIS A 6 9.63 7.53 3.80
C HIS A 6 9.67 7.09 5.26
N GLN A 7 10.53 7.72 6.08
CA GLN A 7 10.67 7.43 7.51
C GLN A 7 9.35 7.56 8.29
N ASN A 8 8.52 8.58 8.01
CA ASN A 8 7.24 8.75 8.70
C ASN A 8 6.28 7.58 8.42
N TYR A 9 6.33 7.01 7.18
CA TYR A 9 5.55 5.81 6.89
C TYR A 9 6.03 4.64 7.76
N ALA A 10 7.32 4.38 7.80
CA ALA A 10 7.89 3.34 8.65
C ALA A 10 7.59 3.59 10.14
N ALA A 11 7.70 4.86 10.61
CA ALA A 11 7.37 5.25 11.98
C ALA A 11 5.90 5.00 12.35
N SER A 12 4.98 5.05 11.38
CA SER A 12 3.57 4.70 11.59
C SER A 12 3.34 3.24 11.98
N LEU A 13 4.35 2.38 11.79
CA LEU A 13 4.31 0.95 12.08
C LEU A 13 5.06 0.57 13.36
N MET A 14 5.57 1.53 14.13
CA MET A 14 6.39 1.26 15.33
C MET A 14 5.65 0.50 16.44
N GLU A 15 4.33 0.46 16.43
CA GLU A 15 3.53 -0.38 17.34
C GLU A 15 3.77 -1.88 17.11
N PHE A 16 4.32 -2.25 15.94
CA PHE A 16 4.55 -3.64 15.53
C PHE A 16 6.03 -4.05 15.56
N GLY A 17 6.95 -3.12 15.85
CA GLY A 17 8.39 -3.38 15.95
C GLY A 17 9.21 -2.10 15.98
N ALA A 18 10.45 -2.20 16.47
CA ALA A 18 11.39 -1.10 16.44
C ALA A 18 11.89 -0.85 15.02
N LEU A 19 11.97 0.43 14.63
CA LEU A 19 12.50 0.81 13.33
C LEU A 19 13.99 0.47 13.21
N HIS A 20 14.36 -0.03 12.06
CA HIS A 20 15.74 -0.20 11.64
C HIS A 20 15.90 0.28 10.20
N GLU A 21 16.78 1.25 10.01
CA GLU A 21 17.11 1.79 8.69
C GLU A 21 18.09 0.87 7.96
N LEU A 22 17.80 0.58 6.73
CA LEU A 22 18.71 -0.06 5.77
C LEU A 22 19.41 1.07 4.99
N SER A 23 20.50 1.60 5.57
CA SER A 23 21.08 2.91 5.20
C SER A 23 21.66 2.95 3.79
N ARG A 24 22.11 1.81 3.23
CA ARG A 24 22.68 1.74 1.89
C ARG A 24 21.63 1.69 0.79
N SER A 25 20.54 0.96 1.04
CA SER A 25 19.41 0.87 0.12
C SER A 25 18.39 1.99 0.35
N GLY A 26 18.40 2.64 1.51
CA GLY A 26 17.44 3.67 1.89
C GLY A 26 16.03 3.11 2.14
N GLY A 27 15.96 1.88 2.66
CA GLY A 27 14.72 1.22 3.06
C GLY A 27 14.56 1.14 4.58
N TRP A 28 13.40 0.67 5.04
CA TRP A 28 13.07 0.52 6.45
C TRP A 28 12.51 -0.86 6.75
N VAL A 29 12.94 -1.46 7.86
CA VAL A 29 12.37 -2.71 8.39
C VAL A 29 11.98 -2.53 9.85
N LEU A 30 11.11 -3.41 10.34
CA LEU A 30 10.68 -3.49 11.73
C LEU A 30 11.37 -4.66 12.39
N LYS A 31 12.21 -4.38 13.39
CA LYS A 31 12.84 -5.39 14.24
C LYS A 31 11.91 -5.75 15.38
N ARG A 32 11.58 -7.04 15.55
CA ARG A 32 10.60 -7.53 16.51
C ARG A 32 11.22 -8.59 17.40
N LYS A 33 10.94 -8.52 18.69
CA LYS A 33 11.34 -9.57 19.61
C LYS A 33 10.55 -10.84 19.37
N ILE A 34 11.22 -11.97 19.26
CA ILE A 34 10.58 -13.27 19.11
C ILE A 34 9.98 -13.66 20.47
N PRO A 35 8.66 -13.93 20.56
CA PRO A 35 8.02 -14.30 21.83
C PRO A 35 8.67 -15.53 22.47
N GLY A 36 9.03 -15.41 23.76
CA GLY A 36 9.66 -16.51 24.51
C GLY A 36 11.16 -16.69 24.29
N PHE A 37 11.81 -15.90 23.41
CA PHE A 37 13.23 -16.01 23.10
C PHE A 37 13.96 -14.68 23.27
N PRO A 38 15.29 -14.68 23.53
CA PRO A 38 16.09 -13.47 23.62
C PRO A 38 16.45 -12.86 22.25
N HIS A 39 15.99 -13.45 21.16
CA HIS A 39 16.33 -13.09 19.79
C HIS A 39 15.26 -12.19 19.14
N TYR A 40 15.61 -11.64 18.00
CA TYR A 40 14.75 -10.78 17.18
C TYR A 40 14.58 -11.34 15.78
N ASP A 41 13.45 -11.09 15.16
CA ASP A 41 13.23 -11.17 13.73
C ASP A 41 13.08 -9.76 13.13
N ALA A 42 13.12 -9.67 11.80
CA ALA A 42 12.78 -8.44 11.10
C ALA A 42 11.70 -8.67 10.05
N MET A 43 10.90 -7.63 9.78
CA MET A 43 9.97 -7.62 8.67
C MET A 43 10.03 -6.31 7.92
N GLY A 44 9.83 -6.35 6.60
CA GLY A 44 9.62 -5.16 5.79
C GLY A 44 8.37 -4.41 6.22
N CYS A 45 8.31 -3.11 5.94
CA CYS A 45 7.12 -2.31 6.16
C CYS A 45 5.92 -2.89 5.40
N TYR A 46 4.76 -2.94 6.06
CA TYR A 46 3.49 -3.34 5.45
C TYR A 46 2.87 -2.13 4.72
N PRO A 47 2.21 -2.27 3.56
CA PRO A 47 1.98 -3.52 2.82
C PRO A 47 3.15 -3.94 1.92
N LEU A 48 4.06 -3.03 1.62
CA LEU A 48 5.18 -3.21 0.70
C LEU A 48 6.47 -2.67 1.31
N PHE A 49 7.56 -3.38 1.09
CA PHE A 49 8.89 -2.87 1.30
C PHE A 49 9.35 -2.10 0.06
N ALA A 50 9.57 -0.80 0.24
CA ALA A 50 10.14 0.08 -0.76
C ALA A 50 11.49 0.62 -0.26
N CYS A 51 12.44 0.76 -1.17
CA CYS A 51 13.74 1.38 -0.91
C CYS A 51 14.21 2.18 -2.13
N GLN A 52 15.18 3.06 -1.94
CA GLN A 52 15.69 3.90 -3.02
C GLN A 52 16.56 3.13 -4.01
N ASN A 53 17.39 2.24 -3.48
CA ASN A 53 18.40 1.54 -4.29
C ASN A 53 18.45 0.04 -3.95
N TRP A 54 17.74 -0.75 -4.72
CA TRP A 54 17.72 -2.19 -4.59
C TRP A 54 19.09 -2.85 -4.78
N SER A 55 20.00 -2.25 -5.56
CA SER A 55 21.33 -2.84 -5.79
C SER A 55 22.17 -2.94 -4.51
N HIS A 56 21.85 -2.16 -3.48
CA HIS A 56 22.55 -2.17 -2.21
C HIS A 56 21.88 -3.04 -1.13
N ILE A 57 20.74 -3.68 -1.44
CA ILE A 57 19.99 -4.46 -0.44
C ILE A 57 20.83 -5.59 0.16
N SER A 58 21.66 -6.25 -0.63
CA SER A 58 22.55 -7.34 -0.15
C SER A 58 23.47 -6.86 0.96
N CYS A 59 24.08 -5.67 0.81
CA CYS A 59 24.96 -5.11 1.82
C CYS A 59 24.23 -4.80 3.14
N ASP A 60 22.99 -4.24 3.04
CA ASP A 60 22.18 -3.99 4.24
C ASP A 60 21.75 -5.29 4.93
N LEU A 61 21.48 -6.35 4.14
CA LEU A 61 21.15 -7.66 4.68
C LEU A 61 22.35 -8.27 5.45
N ASP A 62 23.57 -8.08 4.97
CA ASP A 62 24.78 -8.53 5.65
C ASP A 62 25.05 -7.71 6.93
N ASP A 63 24.73 -6.42 6.93
CA ASP A 63 24.86 -5.56 8.11
C ASP A 63 23.86 -5.95 9.21
N ILE A 64 22.58 -6.21 8.88
CA ILE A 64 21.54 -6.57 9.88
C ILE A 64 21.65 -8.03 10.37
N ALA A 65 22.39 -8.89 9.67
CA ALA A 65 22.50 -10.32 9.96
C ALA A 65 22.93 -10.64 11.41
N LYS A 66 23.67 -9.74 12.05
CA LYS A 66 24.14 -9.91 13.44
C LYS A 66 23.05 -9.68 14.48
N ASP A 67 21.96 -9.03 14.10
CA ASP A 67 20.97 -8.49 14.99
C ASP A 67 19.65 -9.26 14.97
N VAL A 68 19.42 -10.09 13.95
CA VAL A 68 18.14 -10.78 13.76
C VAL A 68 18.34 -12.22 13.26
N VAL A 69 17.42 -13.10 13.64
CA VAL A 69 17.44 -14.50 13.19
C VAL A 69 16.96 -14.60 11.74
N THR A 70 15.91 -13.85 11.41
CA THR A 70 15.31 -13.86 10.06
C THR A 70 14.88 -12.46 9.63
N LEU A 71 14.74 -12.29 8.32
CA LEU A 71 14.03 -11.16 7.73
C LEU A 71 13.03 -11.66 6.69
N SER A 72 11.82 -11.09 6.71
CA SER A 72 10.81 -11.32 5.68
C SER A 72 10.27 -9.99 5.17
N LEU A 73 10.02 -9.89 3.86
CA LEU A 73 9.43 -8.69 3.27
C LEU A 73 8.60 -9.03 2.02
N VAL A 74 7.70 -8.11 1.66
CA VAL A 74 6.99 -8.12 0.38
C VAL A 74 7.53 -6.97 -0.46
N THR A 75 8.03 -7.25 -1.65
CA THR A 75 8.65 -6.23 -2.49
C THR A 75 7.64 -5.28 -3.10
N ASP A 76 8.02 -4.02 -3.25
CA ASP A 76 7.35 -3.08 -4.15
C ASP A 76 7.43 -3.62 -5.60
N PRO A 77 6.29 -3.85 -6.30
CA PRO A 77 6.31 -4.38 -7.66
C PRO A 77 6.95 -3.42 -8.69
N PHE A 78 7.16 -2.17 -8.32
CA PHE A 78 7.86 -1.15 -9.12
C PHE A 78 9.31 -0.95 -8.70
N GLY A 79 9.83 -1.74 -7.76
CA GLY A 79 11.23 -1.74 -7.38
C GLY A 79 12.14 -2.09 -8.58
N ASN A 80 13.31 -1.44 -8.64
CA ASN A 80 14.29 -1.71 -9.69
C ASN A 80 15.12 -2.96 -9.37
N TYR A 81 14.51 -4.12 -9.50
CA TYR A 81 15.12 -5.43 -9.29
C TYR A 81 14.62 -6.44 -10.34
N THR A 82 15.31 -7.57 -10.44
CA THR A 82 14.84 -8.75 -11.18
C THR A 82 14.63 -9.91 -10.21
N ARG A 83 13.79 -10.89 -10.59
CA ARG A 83 13.61 -12.11 -9.77
C ARG A 83 14.93 -12.85 -9.52
N PRO A 84 15.83 -13.07 -10.50
CA PRO A 84 17.15 -13.66 -10.24
C PRO A 84 18.00 -12.85 -9.25
N PHE A 85 17.95 -11.51 -9.30
CA PHE A 85 18.62 -10.67 -8.32
C PHE A 85 18.10 -10.92 -6.90
N LEU A 86 16.78 -10.99 -6.72
CA LEU A 86 16.18 -11.31 -5.41
C LEU A 86 16.59 -12.70 -4.93
N GLN A 87 16.64 -13.71 -5.83
CA GLN A 87 17.07 -15.07 -5.50
C GLN A 87 18.55 -15.16 -5.06
N ASN A 88 19.37 -14.21 -5.48
CA ASN A 88 20.76 -14.10 -4.99
C ASN A 88 20.85 -13.42 -3.61
N CYS A 89 19.87 -12.60 -3.24
CA CYS A 89 19.86 -11.87 -1.96
C CYS A 89 19.10 -12.60 -0.86
N PHE A 90 18.12 -13.47 -1.21
CA PHE A 90 17.19 -14.09 -0.26
C PHE A 90 17.12 -15.61 -0.45
N ASP A 91 16.98 -16.36 0.65
CA ASP A 91 16.86 -17.83 0.64
C ASP A 91 15.52 -18.32 0.08
N ARG A 92 14.48 -17.49 0.20
CA ARG A 92 13.13 -17.76 -0.27
C ARG A 92 12.61 -16.59 -1.07
N VAL A 93 12.22 -16.84 -2.32
CA VAL A 93 11.59 -15.86 -3.21
C VAL A 93 10.47 -16.56 -3.97
N PHE A 94 9.24 -16.12 -3.72
CA PHE A 94 8.07 -16.63 -4.45
C PHE A 94 7.09 -15.52 -4.75
N THR A 95 6.27 -15.69 -5.78
CA THR A 95 5.17 -14.79 -6.11
C THR A 95 4.22 -14.69 -4.92
N PHE A 96 4.06 -13.50 -4.39
CA PHE A 96 3.15 -13.25 -3.28
C PHE A 96 1.77 -12.81 -3.76
N LYS A 97 1.75 -11.77 -4.62
CA LYS A 97 0.52 -11.25 -5.24
C LYS A 97 0.80 -10.63 -6.59
N GLU A 98 -0.19 -10.72 -7.47
CA GLU A 98 -0.28 -9.86 -8.64
C GLU A 98 -0.99 -8.57 -8.26
N HIS A 99 -0.31 -7.45 -8.40
CA HIS A 99 -0.90 -6.12 -8.23
C HIS A 99 -1.54 -5.67 -9.53
N PHE A 100 -2.77 -5.21 -9.46
CA PHE A 100 -3.44 -4.56 -10.59
C PHE A 100 -2.81 -3.20 -10.84
N ILE A 101 -2.40 -2.95 -12.09
CA ILE A 101 -1.73 -1.70 -12.47
C ILE A 101 -2.48 -0.98 -13.58
N VAL A 102 -2.28 0.34 -13.65
CA VAL A 102 -2.84 1.19 -14.69
C VAL A 102 -1.70 1.91 -15.40
N ASP A 103 -1.61 1.73 -16.72
CA ASP A 103 -0.74 2.55 -17.59
C ASP A 103 -1.49 3.83 -17.96
N LEU A 104 -1.08 4.96 -17.40
CA LEU A 104 -1.71 6.26 -17.63
C LEU A 104 -1.30 6.92 -18.96
N ASN A 105 -0.36 6.34 -19.71
CA ASN A 105 -0.07 6.76 -21.07
C ASN A 105 -1.13 6.28 -22.08
N LEU A 106 -1.98 5.33 -21.67
CA LEU A 106 -3.09 4.84 -22.49
C LEU A 106 -4.32 5.73 -22.33
N PRO A 107 -5.13 5.89 -23.39
CA PRO A 107 -6.38 6.64 -23.29
C PRO A 107 -7.32 6.02 -22.26
N VAL A 108 -7.96 6.85 -21.43
CA VAL A 108 -8.88 6.40 -20.36
C VAL A 108 -9.97 5.44 -20.86
N LYS A 109 -10.44 5.61 -22.10
CA LYS A 109 -11.44 4.72 -22.72
C LYS A 109 -10.94 3.29 -22.91
N ASP A 110 -9.61 3.10 -23.03
CA ASP A 110 -8.97 1.81 -23.24
C ASP A 110 -8.53 1.17 -21.92
N VAL A 111 -8.37 2.00 -20.87
CA VAL A 111 -8.02 1.60 -19.51
C VAL A 111 -9.25 1.15 -18.73
N VAL A 112 -10.29 2.00 -18.67
CA VAL A 112 -11.45 1.80 -17.79
C VAL A 112 -12.60 1.14 -18.55
N THR A 113 -13.12 0.03 -18.02
CA THR A 113 -14.24 -0.68 -18.64
C THR A 113 -15.50 0.19 -18.77
N LYS A 114 -16.40 -0.12 -19.72
CA LYS A 114 -17.67 0.59 -19.90
C LYS A 114 -18.51 0.58 -18.62
N HIS A 115 -18.53 -0.54 -17.91
CA HIS A 115 -19.22 -0.71 -16.63
C HIS A 115 -18.70 0.29 -15.59
N HIS A 116 -17.38 0.38 -15.39
CA HIS A 116 -16.77 1.28 -14.40
C HIS A 116 -16.98 2.75 -14.76
N ARG A 117 -16.89 3.10 -16.05
CA ARG A 117 -17.20 4.47 -16.51
C ARG A 117 -18.64 4.85 -16.28
N TYR A 118 -19.58 3.92 -16.45
CA TYR A 118 -21.01 4.15 -16.17
C TYR A 118 -21.22 4.43 -14.68
N TYR A 119 -20.68 3.58 -13.78
CA TYR A 119 -20.86 3.75 -12.34
C TYR A 119 -20.11 4.96 -11.79
N ALA A 120 -18.95 5.31 -12.33
CA ALA A 120 -18.26 6.55 -11.98
C ALA A 120 -19.12 7.78 -12.30
N ARG A 121 -19.69 7.87 -13.52
CA ARG A 121 -20.59 8.96 -13.90
C ARG A 121 -21.86 9.00 -13.05
N LYS A 122 -22.41 7.83 -12.73
CA LYS A 122 -23.60 7.74 -11.89
C LYS A 122 -23.31 8.23 -10.48
N SER A 123 -22.22 7.77 -9.86
CA SER A 123 -21.82 8.20 -8.53
C SER A 123 -21.53 9.70 -8.46
N LEU A 124 -20.89 10.28 -9.48
CA LEU A 124 -20.58 11.71 -9.57
C LEU A 124 -21.81 12.62 -9.75
N GLN A 125 -23.02 12.06 -9.92
CA GLN A 125 -24.27 12.86 -9.87
C GLN A 125 -24.65 13.22 -8.44
N ASP A 126 -24.35 12.33 -7.48
CA ASP A 126 -24.76 12.44 -6.08
C ASP A 126 -23.57 12.69 -5.13
N VAL A 127 -22.33 12.51 -5.63
CA VAL A 127 -21.08 12.61 -4.87
C VAL A 127 -20.15 13.59 -5.54
N SER A 128 -19.70 14.60 -4.80
CA SER A 128 -18.54 15.44 -5.16
C SER A 128 -17.26 14.83 -4.60
N VAL A 129 -16.13 15.02 -5.31
CA VAL A 129 -14.82 14.55 -4.85
C VAL A 129 -13.85 15.71 -4.74
N GLU A 130 -13.34 15.92 -3.54
CA GLU A 130 -12.31 16.91 -3.23
C GLU A 130 -10.93 16.24 -3.21
N CYS A 131 -9.93 16.92 -3.78
CA CYS A 131 -8.53 16.47 -3.75
C CYS A 131 -7.74 17.34 -2.76
N CYS A 132 -7.08 16.70 -1.79
CA CYS A 132 -6.24 17.35 -0.80
C CYS A 132 -4.83 16.74 -0.81
N THR A 133 -3.81 17.59 -0.95
CA THR A 133 -2.38 17.21 -0.94
C THR A 133 -1.71 17.46 0.42
N ASP A 134 -2.43 18.04 1.38
CA ASP A 134 -2.03 18.20 2.79
C ASP A 134 -3.16 17.73 3.71
N PRO A 135 -3.36 16.39 3.83
CA PRO A 135 -4.53 15.83 4.50
C PRO A 135 -4.40 15.71 6.03
N VAL A 136 -3.33 16.20 6.65
CA VAL A 136 -3.12 16.07 8.12
C VAL A 136 -4.30 16.65 8.91
N GLN A 137 -4.91 17.73 8.44
CA GLN A 137 -6.09 18.36 9.06
C GLN A 137 -7.33 17.44 9.09
N PHE A 138 -7.39 16.42 8.25
CA PHE A 138 -8.49 15.46 8.16
C PHE A 138 -8.20 14.13 8.91
N THR A 139 -7.21 14.13 9.82
CA THR A 139 -6.82 12.91 10.56
C THR A 139 -7.99 12.30 11.33
N ASP A 140 -8.76 13.10 12.07
CA ASP A 140 -9.88 12.60 12.88
C ASP A 140 -11.02 12.04 12.00
N GLU A 141 -11.34 12.72 10.90
CA GLU A 141 -12.30 12.27 9.91
C GLU A 141 -11.87 10.93 9.28
N TRP A 142 -10.58 10.82 8.93
CA TRP A 142 -10.04 9.59 8.38
C TRP A 142 -10.07 8.42 9.38
N VAL A 143 -9.73 8.68 10.64
CA VAL A 143 -9.82 7.68 11.73
C VAL A 143 -11.23 7.14 11.87
N GLU A 144 -12.25 8.01 11.83
CA GLU A 144 -13.66 7.61 11.89
C GLU A 144 -14.06 6.78 10.68
N LEU A 145 -13.75 7.23 9.46
CA LEU A 145 -14.02 6.48 8.23
C LEU A 145 -13.37 5.09 8.24
N TYR A 146 -12.10 5.02 8.61
CA TYR A 146 -11.38 3.74 8.67
C TYR A 146 -11.92 2.83 9.78
N GLY A 147 -12.43 3.40 10.86
CA GLY A 147 -13.14 2.68 11.91
C GLY A 147 -14.36 1.89 11.38
N ASN A 148 -15.07 2.41 10.38
CA ASN A 148 -16.13 1.68 9.69
C ASN A 148 -15.60 0.47 8.92
N LEU A 149 -14.42 0.61 8.27
CA LEU A 149 -13.77 -0.48 7.56
C LEU A 149 -13.31 -1.58 8.53
N ILE A 150 -12.69 -1.20 9.65
CA ILE A 150 -12.27 -2.14 10.71
C ILE A 150 -13.47 -2.96 11.21
N LYS A 151 -14.58 -2.30 11.53
CA LYS A 151 -15.82 -2.95 12.00
C LYS A 151 -16.39 -3.89 10.94
N ARG A 152 -16.51 -3.43 9.69
CA ARG A 152 -17.12 -4.17 8.58
C ARG A 152 -16.35 -5.45 8.23
N TYR A 153 -15.02 -5.39 8.22
CA TYR A 153 -14.15 -6.50 7.79
C TYR A 153 -13.38 -7.17 8.93
N HIS A 154 -13.67 -6.82 10.18
CA HIS A 154 -13.02 -7.35 11.38
C HIS A 154 -11.48 -7.32 11.27
N LEU A 155 -10.95 -6.18 10.79
CA LEU A 155 -9.51 -6.01 10.61
C LEU A 155 -8.77 -6.09 11.96
N ARG A 156 -7.61 -6.79 11.97
CA ARG A 156 -6.78 -6.98 13.17
C ARG A 156 -5.29 -6.87 12.83
N GLY A 157 -4.48 -6.70 13.87
CA GLY A 157 -3.02 -6.62 13.76
C GLY A 157 -2.58 -5.41 12.94
N ILE A 158 -1.54 -5.57 12.12
CA ILE A 158 -0.92 -4.48 11.34
C ILE A 158 -1.86 -3.75 10.36
N LYS A 159 -3.04 -4.31 10.10
CA LYS A 159 -4.08 -3.68 9.26
C LYS A 159 -5.01 -2.77 10.07
N SER A 160 -4.97 -2.82 11.40
CA SER A 160 -5.80 -2.02 12.30
C SER A 160 -4.96 -0.87 12.87
N PHE A 161 -4.66 0.11 12.01
CA PHE A 161 -3.82 1.24 12.38
C PHE A 161 -4.44 2.10 13.48
N SER A 162 -3.61 2.60 14.39
CA SER A 162 -4.02 3.55 15.43
C SER A 162 -4.19 4.97 14.88
N PRO A 163 -4.88 5.86 15.59
CA PRO A 163 -4.94 7.29 15.25
C PRO A 163 -3.54 7.93 15.12
N LYS A 164 -2.58 7.53 15.97
CA LYS A 164 -1.20 7.99 15.91
C LYS A 164 -0.50 7.51 14.63
N ALA A 165 -0.73 6.27 14.23
CA ALA A 165 -0.22 5.74 12.97
C ALA A 165 -0.77 6.52 11.78
N PHE A 166 -2.07 6.84 11.77
CA PHE A 166 -2.68 7.64 10.71
C PHE A 166 -2.14 9.06 10.63
N ALA A 167 -1.93 9.74 11.75
CA ALA A 167 -1.31 11.06 11.76
C ALA A 167 0.07 11.06 11.09
N LEU A 168 0.88 10.02 11.33
CA LEU A 168 2.17 9.85 10.66
C LEU A 168 2.02 9.51 9.17
N GLN A 169 1.08 8.64 8.79
CA GLN A 169 0.83 8.29 7.39
C GLN A 169 0.37 9.49 6.57
N LEU A 170 -0.52 10.33 7.14
CA LEU A 170 -1.04 11.54 6.50
C LEU A 170 0.01 12.67 6.42
N SER A 171 1.11 12.58 7.17
CA SER A 171 2.24 13.51 7.10
C SER A 171 3.35 13.08 6.12
N VAL A 172 3.20 11.92 5.45
CA VAL A 172 4.20 11.43 4.51
C VAL A 172 4.20 12.28 3.24
N PRO A 173 5.35 12.82 2.80
CA PRO A 173 5.44 13.54 1.53
C PRO A 173 4.93 12.69 0.35
N GLY A 174 4.16 13.33 -0.52
CA GLY A 174 3.52 12.66 -1.66
C GLY A 174 2.19 11.99 -1.33
N ILE A 175 1.66 12.17 -0.10
CA ILE A 175 0.29 11.75 0.22
C ILE A 175 -0.72 12.62 -0.54
N VAL A 176 -1.75 11.97 -1.08
CA VAL A 176 -2.92 12.62 -1.68
C VAL A 176 -4.17 11.96 -1.12
N MET A 177 -5.10 12.75 -0.62
CA MET A 177 -6.40 12.28 -0.15
C MET A 177 -7.49 12.76 -1.10
N PHE A 178 -8.32 11.85 -1.56
CA PHE A 178 -9.58 12.16 -2.23
C PHE A 178 -10.72 11.95 -1.23
N ARG A 179 -11.53 12.99 -0.99
CA ARG A 179 -12.68 12.97 -0.09
C ARG A 179 -13.96 12.98 -0.93
N ALA A 180 -14.82 12.02 -0.72
CA ALA A 180 -16.12 11.92 -1.37
C ALA A 180 -17.20 12.48 -0.44
N CYS A 181 -17.95 13.48 -0.90
CA CYS A 181 -18.99 14.16 -0.16
C CYS A 181 -20.35 14.04 -0.85
N ALA A 182 -21.40 13.73 -0.08
CA ALA A 182 -22.79 13.82 -0.49
C ALA A 182 -23.41 15.06 0.20
N GLY A 183 -23.58 16.14 -0.53
CA GLY A 183 -23.79 17.47 0.07
C GLY A 183 -22.60 17.83 0.97
N ASP A 184 -22.87 18.22 2.22
CA ASP A 184 -21.86 18.60 3.21
C ASP A 184 -21.32 17.40 4.02
N VAL A 185 -21.79 16.18 3.74
CA VAL A 185 -21.45 14.99 4.52
C VAL A 185 -20.39 14.16 3.80
N VAL A 186 -19.27 13.90 4.47
CA VAL A 186 -18.24 12.99 3.95
C VAL A 186 -18.72 11.56 4.00
N VAL A 187 -18.75 10.89 2.86
CA VAL A 187 -19.22 9.50 2.69
C VAL A 187 -18.09 8.51 2.41
N GLY A 188 -16.87 9.01 2.18
CA GLY A 188 -15.70 8.17 1.99
C GLY A 188 -14.44 8.96 1.68
N ALA A 189 -13.30 8.29 1.81
CA ALA A 189 -12.03 8.85 1.39
C ALA A 189 -11.08 7.77 0.88
N HIS A 190 -10.14 8.17 0.02
CA HIS A 190 -9.13 7.32 -0.59
C HIS A 190 -7.75 7.98 -0.50
N LEU A 191 -6.83 7.31 0.17
CA LEU A 191 -5.45 7.76 0.32
C LEU A 191 -4.57 7.15 -0.77
N TRP A 192 -3.71 7.98 -1.33
CA TRP A 192 -2.72 7.60 -2.33
C TRP A 192 -1.35 8.12 -1.95
N TYR A 193 -0.30 7.38 -2.31
CA TYR A 193 1.07 7.89 -2.26
C TYR A 193 1.59 8.11 -3.68
N HIS A 194 2.14 9.29 -3.93
CA HIS A 194 2.92 9.59 -5.11
C HIS A 194 4.40 9.34 -4.81
N GLN A 195 4.99 8.32 -5.44
CA GLN A 195 6.38 7.94 -5.26
C GLN A 195 7.04 7.71 -6.64
N GLY A 196 7.94 8.61 -7.06
CA GLY A 196 8.53 8.56 -8.39
C GLY A 196 7.46 8.63 -9.49
N GLU A 197 7.50 7.68 -10.42
CA GLU A 197 6.56 7.58 -11.54
C GLU A 197 5.31 6.75 -11.22
N VAL A 198 5.01 6.52 -9.93
CA VAL A 198 3.91 5.63 -9.50
C VAL A 198 3.02 6.31 -8.47
N GLY A 199 1.70 6.23 -8.70
CA GLY A 199 0.68 6.50 -7.70
C GLY A 199 0.20 5.19 -7.06
N TYR A 200 0.38 5.03 -5.74
CA TYR A 200 -0.04 3.84 -5.01
C TYR A 200 -1.36 4.06 -4.30
N SER A 201 -2.38 3.27 -4.64
CA SER A 201 -3.64 3.19 -3.89
C SER A 201 -3.35 2.59 -2.51
N HIS A 202 -3.31 3.44 -1.48
CA HIS A 202 -2.93 3.00 -0.14
C HIS A 202 -4.09 2.43 0.64
N LEU A 203 -5.07 3.25 1.01
CA LEU A 203 -6.23 2.85 1.80
C LEU A 203 -7.49 3.58 1.31
N LEU A 204 -8.60 2.85 1.24
CA LEU A 204 -9.92 3.38 0.92
C LEU A 204 -10.90 2.99 2.01
N ALA A 205 -11.67 3.94 2.51
CA ALA A 205 -12.72 3.71 3.48
C ALA A 205 -13.99 4.47 3.10
N LEU A 206 -15.14 3.83 3.29
CA LEU A 206 -16.47 4.37 2.99
C LEU A 206 -17.39 4.21 4.19
N THR A 207 -18.33 5.13 4.34
CA THR A 207 -19.48 4.94 5.20
C THR A 207 -20.48 3.95 4.54
N PRO A 208 -21.47 3.39 5.27
CA PRO A 208 -22.54 2.63 4.65
C PRO A 208 -23.23 3.41 3.51
N HIS A 209 -23.53 4.69 3.71
CA HIS A 209 -24.10 5.56 2.68
C HIS A 209 -23.17 5.74 1.47
N GLY A 210 -21.85 5.82 1.69
CA GLY A 210 -20.87 5.86 0.59
C GLY A 210 -20.85 4.58 -0.26
N TYR A 211 -21.12 3.42 0.33
CA TYR A 211 -21.31 2.17 -0.42
C TYR A 211 -22.59 2.23 -1.28
N ASP A 212 -23.70 2.73 -0.73
CA ASP A 212 -24.98 2.85 -1.46
C ASP A 212 -24.84 3.81 -2.65
N LEU A 213 -24.11 4.91 -2.49
CA LEU A 213 -23.80 5.89 -3.53
C LEU A 213 -22.67 5.43 -4.49
N MET A 214 -22.10 4.25 -4.27
CA MET A 214 -20.98 3.74 -5.07
C MET A 214 -19.77 4.70 -5.11
N ALA A 215 -19.51 5.42 -4.01
CA ALA A 215 -18.50 6.48 -3.93
C ALA A 215 -17.08 6.01 -4.28
N SER A 216 -16.76 4.70 -4.15
CA SER A 216 -15.50 4.14 -4.62
C SER A 216 -15.25 4.38 -6.11
N TYR A 217 -16.28 4.36 -6.96
CA TYR A 217 -16.14 4.62 -8.39
C TYR A 217 -15.80 6.10 -8.67
N ALA A 218 -16.43 7.04 -7.95
CA ALA A 218 -16.11 8.45 -8.04
C ALA A 218 -14.66 8.72 -7.58
N LEU A 219 -14.25 8.14 -6.44
CA LEU A 219 -12.90 8.27 -5.87
C LEU A 219 -11.81 7.74 -6.82
N TYR A 220 -12.00 6.55 -7.40
CA TYR A 220 -11.06 5.99 -8.37
C TYR A 220 -11.00 6.81 -9.66
N TRP A 221 -12.15 7.28 -10.16
CA TRP A 221 -12.19 8.14 -11.34
C TRP A 221 -11.42 9.44 -11.14
N SER A 222 -11.67 10.12 -10.00
CA SER A 222 -10.96 11.36 -9.65
C SER A 222 -9.45 11.15 -9.45
N ALA A 223 -9.06 9.98 -8.91
CA ALA A 223 -7.65 9.65 -8.77
C ALA A 223 -6.97 9.44 -10.14
N LEU A 224 -7.62 8.72 -11.08
CA LEU A 224 -7.11 8.58 -12.45
C LEU A 224 -6.92 9.94 -13.12
N ASP A 225 -7.93 10.81 -13.03
CA ASP A 225 -7.89 12.15 -13.63
C ASP A 225 -6.78 13.01 -13.02
N TYR A 226 -6.64 12.98 -11.69
CA TYR A 226 -5.59 13.71 -10.98
C TYR A 226 -4.18 13.26 -11.36
N PHE A 227 -3.94 11.94 -11.44
CA PHE A 227 -2.62 11.39 -11.72
C PHE A 227 -2.25 11.38 -13.19
N ALA A 228 -3.21 11.54 -14.09
CA ALA A 228 -2.96 11.64 -15.54
C ALA A 228 -1.97 12.78 -15.83
N GLY A 229 -0.88 12.46 -16.54
CA GLY A 229 0.20 13.39 -16.86
C GLY A 229 1.13 13.76 -15.69
N LYS A 230 0.93 13.19 -14.48
CA LYS A 230 1.81 13.38 -13.33
C LYS A 230 2.66 12.16 -13.02
N VAL A 231 2.15 10.96 -13.30
CA VAL A 231 2.85 9.69 -13.12
C VAL A 231 2.58 8.79 -14.33
N HIS A 232 3.45 7.83 -14.54
CA HIS A 232 3.25 6.82 -15.62
C HIS A 232 2.29 5.71 -15.15
N TRP A 233 2.40 5.27 -13.90
CA TRP A 233 1.70 4.10 -13.39
C TRP A 233 0.82 4.41 -12.19
N LEU A 234 -0.32 3.69 -12.08
CA LEU A 234 -0.98 3.50 -10.79
C LEU A 234 -0.86 2.05 -10.35
N ASP A 235 -0.58 1.85 -9.08
CA ASP A 235 -0.68 0.57 -8.40
C ASP A 235 -1.97 0.53 -7.57
N LEU A 236 -2.92 -0.29 -7.98
CA LEU A 236 -4.21 -0.47 -7.28
C LEU A 236 -4.11 -1.52 -6.15
N GLY A 237 -2.92 -2.09 -5.96
CA GLY A 237 -2.70 -3.18 -5.01
C GLY A 237 -3.16 -4.55 -5.51
N GLY A 238 -2.78 -5.58 -4.76
CA GLY A 238 -3.14 -6.96 -5.08
C GLY A 238 -4.56 -7.35 -4.66
N ALA A 239 -4.89 -8.63 -4.90
CA ALA A 239 -6.11 -9.28 -4.47
C ALA A 239 -6.29 -9.29 -2.94
N ALA A 240 -7.53 -9.40 -2.46
CA ALA A 240 -7.80 -9.53 -1.04
C ALA A 240 -7.40 -10.93 -0.52
N GLY A 241 -6.89 -10.97 0.72
CA GLY A 241 -6.55 -12.25 1.39
C GLY A 241 -5.20 -12.82 0.99
N ILE A 242 -4.87 -13.98 1.56
CA ILE A 242 -3.71 -14.83 1.23
C ILE A 242 -4.30 -16.15 0.73
N GLY A 243 -4.32 -16.39 -0.58
CA GLY A 243 -4.86 -17.61 -1.17
C GLY A 243 -5.37 -17.41 -2.60
N VAL A 244 -5.61 -18.54 -3.28
CA VAL A 244 -5.90 -18.60 -4.72
C VAL A 244 -7.39 -18.35 -5.06
N ASP A 245 -8.27 -18.19 -4.10
CA ASP A 245 -9.70 -17.91 -4.34
C ASP A 245 -9.94 -16.45 -4.75
N SER A 246 -9.50 -16.13 -5.95
CA SER A 246 -9.46 -14.80 -6.56
C SER A 246 -10.80 -14.39 -7.23
N THR A 247 -11.93 -14.78 -6.69
CA THR A 247 -13.25 -14.34 -7.19
C THR A 247 -13.93 -13.32 -6.28
N SER A 248 -13.12 -12.57 -5.51
CA SER A 248 -13.67 -11.51 -4.66
C SER A 248 -14.19 -10.34 -5.50
N GLY A 249 -15.27 -9.71 -5.05
CA GLY A 249 -15.81 -8.50 -5.69
C GLY A 249 -14.76 -7.39 -5.83
N LEU A 250 -13.75 -7.38 -4.93
CA LEU A 250 -12.63 -6.42 -4.97
C LEU A 250 -11.71 -6.66 -6.18
N ASP A 251 -11.45 -7.92 -6.54
CA ASP A 251 -10.60 -8.25 -7.69
C ASP A 251 -11.28 -7.85 -9.00
N SER A 252 -12.58 -8.17 -9.13
CA SER A 252 -13.39 -7.75 -10.26
C SER A 252 -13.47 -6.22 -10.36
N PHE A 253 -13.56 -5.54 -9.22
CA PHE A 253 -13.54 -4.08 -9.16
C PHE A 253 -12.18 -3.53 -9.66
N LYS A 254 -11.05 -3.99 -9.11
CA LYS A 254 -9.72 -3.53 -9.52
C LYS A 254 -9.42 -3.84 -10.98
N LYS A 255 -9.81 -5.03 -11.46
CA LYS A 255 -9.65 -5.44 -12.85
C LYS A 255 -10.34 -4.50 -13.82
N GLY A 256 -11.48 -3.93 -13.45
CA GLY A 256 -12.22 -2.98 -14.29
C GLY A 256 -11.55 -1.62 -14.46
N TRP A 257 -10.55 -1.31 -13.62
CA TRP A 257 -9.73 -0.10 -13.67
C TRP A 257 -8.33 -0.36 -14.26
N SER A 258 -7.89 -1.62 -14.37
CA SER A 258 -6.49 -1.96 -14.64
C SER A 258 -6.20 -2.21 -16.12
N THR A 259 -4.96 -1.97 -16.52
CA THR A 259 -4.41 -2.32 -17.86
C THR A 259 -3.63 -3.62 -17.84
N GLY A 260 -3.25 -4.12 -16.66
CA GLY A 260 -2.46 -5.33 -16.49
C GLY A 260 -2.14 -5.61 -15.02
N THR A 261 -1.15 -6.47 -14.79
CA THR A 261 -0.66 -6.81 -13.46
C THR A 261 0.85 -6.71 -13.37
N LYS A 262 1.36 -6.56 -12.13
CA LYS A 262 2.78 -6.62 -11.79
C LYS A 262 2.99 -7.43 -10.52
N THR A 263 3.99 -8.31 -10.53
CA THR A 263 4.22 -9.25 -9.42
C THR A 263 4.91 -8.57 -8.25
N ALA A 264 4.32 -8.67 -7.05
CA ALA A 264 5.01 -8.47 -5.77
C ALA A 264 5.51 -9.83 -5.27
N TYR A 265 6.77 -9.89 -4.84
CA TYR A 265 7.41 -11.12 -4.33
C TYR A 265 7.45 -11.10 -2.80
N PHE A 266 7.20 -12.25 -2.19
CA PHE A 266 7.62 -12.48 -0.81
C PHE A 266 9.07 -12.94 -0.84
N CYS A 267 9.90 -12.27 -0.02
CA CYS A 267 11.30 -12.59 0.15
C CYS A 267 11.59 -12.89 1.62
N GLY A 268 12.32 -13.97 1.88
CA GLY A 268 12.75 -14.37 3.22
C GLY A 268 14.22 -14.70 3.25
N ARG A 269 14.94 -14.25 4.29
CA ARG A 269 16.34 -14.60 4.54
C ARG A 269 16.51 -15.09 5.97
N ILE A 270 17.26 -16.17 6.14
CA ILE A 270 17.60 -16.77 7.43
C ILE A 270 19.07 -16.44 7.68
N PHE A 271 19.34 -15.71 8.74
CA PHE A 271 20.70 -15.32 9.13
C PHE A 271 21.27 -16.27 10.18
N ASP A 272 20.45 -16.74 11.10
CA ASP A 272 20.84 -17.64 12.17
C ASP A 272 20.06 -18.95 12.11
N HIS A 273 20.66 -19.93 11.40
CA HIS A 273 20.07 -21.26 11.22
C HIS A 273 19.98 -22.07 12.53
N ALA A 274 20.80 -21.77 13.52
CA ALA A 274 20.78 -22.46 14.80
C ALA A 274 19.53 -22.12 15.63
N HIS A 275 19.06 -20.88 15.53
CA HIS A 275 17.88 -20.38 16.25
C HIS A 275 16.63 -20.27 15.37
N TYR A 276 16.74 -20.56 14.09
CA TYR A 276 15.59 -20.67 13.19
C TYR A 276 14.95 -22.05 13.34
N ARG A 277 13.73 -22.12 13.93
CA ARG A 277 12.96 -23.37 14.09
C ARG A 277 11.48 -23.16 13.76
#